data_c8651bc57d3bd5c10ec33953d32ecd9f
#
_entry.id   c8651bc57d3bd5c10ec33953d32ecd9f
#
_cell.length_a   1.000
_cell.length_b   1.000
_cell.length_c   1.000
_cell.angle_alpha   90.00
_cell.angle_beta   90.00
_cell.angle_gamma   90.00
#
_symmetry.space_group_name_H-M   'P 1'
#
loop_
_entity.id
_entity.type
_entity.pdbx_description
1 polymer ?
#
loop_
_entity_poly.entity_id
_entity_poly.type
_entity_poly.pdbx_seq_one_letter_code
_entity_poly.pdbx_strand_id
1 'polypeptide(L)'
;MCSLDAMVTLEEIKEALWSMKPYKSPGPDGLHTGFYQRFWLIVGDSVIKEVMKVFLDRKVPDYLNKTLIVLIPKVQGPESIGNYRPISLCNSIYKIISKVIVNRLRPLLDNIVSPFQSAFISGRRGTDNVIIVQELVHTIDLEKAYDRVEWNFIREILLKFNFPIKLTELIMSCVSSVSTSLLINGGCLNSFVHLGASNKVTRYRPTFSFSAWSIWAI
;
A
#
# COMPACT_ATOMS: atom_id res chain seq x y z
N MET A 1 -17.32 -17.86 -2.62
CA MET A 1 -16.66 -16.80 -1.82
C MET A 1 -15.39 -17.39 -1.26
N CYS A 2 -14.20 -17.02 -1.76
CA CYS A 2 -12.97 -17.36 -1.05
C CYS A 2 -13.07 -16.77 0.35
N SER A 3 -12.90 -17.59 1.38
CA SER A 3 -12.83 -17.10 2.76
C SER A 3 -11.67 -16.14 2.85
N LEU A 4 -11.89 -14.92 3.33
CA LEU A 4 -10.84 -13.92 3.55
C LEU A 4 -9.70 -14.44 4.43
N ASP A 5 -9.98 -15.44 5.22
CA ASP A 5 -9.07 -16.07 6.18
C ASP A 5 -8.40 -17.34 5.62
N ALA A 6 -8.71 -17.72 4.39
CA ALA A 6 -8.12 -18.90 3.75
C ALA A 6 -6.61 -18.70 3.57
N MET A 7 -5.87 -19.80 3.65
CA MET A 7 -4.45 -19.80 3.27
C MET A 7 -4.29 -19.27 1.85
N VAL A 8 -3.21 -18.51 1.63
CA VAL A 8 -2.88 -18.02 0.29
C VAL A 8 -2.49 -19.19 -0.62
N THR A 9 -2.99 -19.18 -1.85
CA THR A 9 -2.69 -20.21 -2.83
C THR A 9 -1.54 -19.79 -3.76
N LEU A 10 -0.96 -20.76 -4.43
CA LEU A 10 0.07 -20.55 -5.45
C LEU A 10 -0.48 -19.68 -6.59
N GLU A 11 -1.72 -19.91 -6.97
CA GLU A 11 -2.40 -19.21 -8.04
C GLU A 11 -2.56 -17.72 -7.70
N GLU A 12 -2.99 -17.39 -6.47
CA GLU A 12 -3.11 -16.00 -6.01
C GLU A 12 -1.76 -15.27 -6.03
N ILE A 13 -0.68 -15.95 -5.59
CA ILE A 13 0.68 -15.38 -5.58
C ILE A 13 1.14 -15.12 -7.02
N LYS A 14 0.93 -16.11 -7.89
CA LYS A 14 1.31 -16.01 -9.29
C LYS A 14 0.51 -14.92 -10.01
N GLU A 15 -0.81 -14.88 -9.84
CA GLU A 15 -1.67 -13.85 -10.40
C GLU A 15 -1.25 -12.45 -9.92
N ALA A 16 -1.00 -12.28 -8.62
CA ALA A 16 -0.51 -11.03 -8.07
C ALA A 16 0.80 -10.59 -8.74
N LEU A 17 1.77 -11.49 -8.90
CA LEU A 17 3.05 -11.20 -9.53
C LEU A 17 2.89 -10.81 -11.01
N TRP A 18 2.10 -11.59 -11.79
CA TRP A 18 1.93 -11.34 -13.23
C TRP A 18 1.06 -10.12 -13.52
N SER A 19 0.20 -9.69 -12.61
CA SER A 19 -0.58 -8.45 -12.74
C SER A 19 0.27 -7.18 -12.63
N MET A 20 1.50 -7.29 -12.13
CA MET A 20 2.39 -6.13 -11.94
C MET A 20 3.26 -5.88 -13.19
N LYS A 21 3.51 -4.61 -13.48
CA LYS A 21 4.41 -4.23 -14.59
C LYS A 21 5.86 -4.62 -14.26
N PRO A 22 6.59 -5.32 -15.18
CA PRO A 22 7.90 -5.92 -14.91
C PRO A 22 9.00 -4.90 -14.55
N TYR A 23 9.02 -3.75 -15.22
CA TYR A 23 10.13 -2.78 -15.13
C TYR A 23 9.78 -1.53 -14.32
N LYS A 24 8.99 -1.67 -13.26
CA LYS A 24 8.82 -0.61 -12.26
C LYS A 24 10.02 -0.56 -11.33
N SER A 25 10.31 0.64 -10.81
CA SER A 25 11.43 0.85 -9.88
C SER A 25 11.40 -0.16 -8.74
N PRO A 26 12.55 -0.80 -8.44
CA PRO A 26 12.69 -1.76 -7.37
C PRO A 26 12.64 -1.08 -6.00
N GLY A 27 12.50 -1.88 -4.95
CA GLY A 27 12.69 -1.45 -3.57
C GLY A 27 14.17 -1.44 -3.16
N PRO A 28 14.44 -1.42 -1.83
CA PRO A 28 15.78 -1.47 -1.27
C PRO A 28 16.59 -2.70 -1.68
N ASP A 29 15.93 -3.81 -2.03
CA ASP A 29 16.53 -5.06 -2.50
C ASP A 29 17.11 -4.97 -3.93
N GLY A 30 16.82 -3.90 -4.67
CA GLY A 30 17.25 -3.73 -6.06
C GLY A 30 16.56 -4.64 -7.08
N LEU A 31 15.62 -5.50 -6.65
CA LEU A 31 14.97 -6.49 -7.50
C LEU A 31 13.61 -6.00 -7.99
N HIS A 32 13.50 -5.74 -9.28
CA HIS A 32 12.24 -5.37 -9.91
C HIS A 32 11.36 -6.62 -10.19
N THR A 33 10.06 -6.40 -10.34
CA THR A 33 9.07 -7.46 -10.56
C THR A 33 9.40 -8.38 -11.75
N GLY A 34 9.95 -7.82 -12.84
CA GLY A 34 10.34 -8.58 -14.02
C GLY A 34 11.47 -9.59 -13.78
N PHE A 35 12.32 -9.39 -12.75
CA PHE A 35 13.28 -10.43 -12.33
C PHE A 35 12.54 -11.67 -11.88
N TYR A 36 11.56 -11.55 -10.99
CA TYR A 36 10.78 -12.67 -10.48
C TYR A 36 9.93 -13.35 -11.56
N GLN A 37 9.36 -12.56 -12.48
CA GLN A 37 8.58 -13.11 -13.61
C GLN A 37 9.48 -13.91 -14.56
N ARG A 38 10.67 -13.38 -14.93
CA ARG A 38 11.59 -14.02 -15.88
C ARG A 38 12.22 -15.29 -15.32
N PHE A 39 12.60 -15.27 -14.06
CA PHE A 39 13.30 -16.36 -13.39
C PHE A 39 12.38 -17.21 -12.49
N TRP A 40 11.07 -17.18 -12.77
CA TRP A 40 10.08 -17.87 -11.93
C TRP A 40 10.38 -19.35 -11.68
N LEU A 41 10.86 -20.07 -12.69
CA LEU A 41 11.23 -21.49 -12.56
C LEU A 41 12.35 -21.73 -11.54
N ILE A 42 13.16 -20.72 -11.26
CA ILE A 42 14.29 -20.83 -10.33
C ILE A 42 13.91 -20.29 -8.94
N VAL A 43 13.29 -19.10 -8.89
CA VAL A 43 13.03 -18.39 -7.63
C VAL A 43 11.60 -18.59 -7.11
N GLY A 44 10.70 -19.13 -7.89
CA GLY A 44 9.27 -19.21 -7.58
C GLY A 44 8.97 -19.89 -6.25
N ASP A 45 9.60 -21.04 -6.00
CA ASP A 45 9.41 -21.79 -4.75
C ASP A 45 9.83 -20.96 -3.52
N SER A 46 10.90 -20.19 -3.63
CA SER A 46 11.36 -19.32 -2.55
C SER A 46 10.38 -18.17 -2.31
N VAL A 47 9.85 -17.56 -3.37
CA VAL A 47 8.83 -16.51 -3.29
C VAL A 47 7.56 -17.04 -2.65
N ILE A 48 7.09 -18.22 -3.09
CA ILE A 48 5.88 -18.87 -2.55
C ILE A 48 6.04 -19.13 -1.05
N LYS A 49 7.15 -19.75 -0.65
CA LYS A 49 7.44 -20.05 0.76
C LYS A 49 7.44 -18.78 1.61
N GLU A 50 8.08 -17.73 1.12
CA GLU A 50 8.17 -16.45 1.84
C GLU A 50 6.79 -15.79 2.00
N VAL A 51 6.00 -15.72 0.92
CA VAL A 51 4.66 -15.14 0.97
C VAL A 51 3.74 -15.98 1.86
N MET A 52 3.73 -17.32 1.70
CA MET A 52 2.94 -18.22 2.55
C MET A 52 3.27 -18.06 4.02
N LYS A 53 4.56 -17.93 4.36
CA LYS A 53 5.01 -17.71 5.73
C LYS A 53 4.42 -16.42 6.31
N VAL A 54 4.42 -15.32 5.57
CA VAL A 54 3.83 -14.05 6.03
C VAL A 54 2.33 -14.19 6.30
N PHE A 55 1.60 -14.92 5.46
CA PHE A 55 0.17 -15.17 5.69
C PHE A 55 -0.09 -16.12 6.88
N LEU A 56 0.81 -17.08 7.12
CA LEU A 56 0.73 -17.99 8.26
C LEU A 56 1.04 -17.26 9.57
N ASP A 57 2.14 -16.54 9.60
CA ASP A 57 2.64 -15.83 10.79
C ASP A 57 1.86 -14.53 11.06
N ARG A 58 1.08 -14.04 10.09
CA ARG A 58 0.34 -12.76 10.11
C ARG A 58 1.24 -11.56 10.41
N LYS A 59 2.49 -11.70 10.07
CA LYS A 59 3.51 -10.68 10.33
C LYS A 59 4.41 -10.54 9.11
N VAL A 60 4.58 -9.29 8.66
CA VAL A 60 5.57 -8.97 7.62
C VAL A 60 6.93 -8.80 8.28
N PRO A 61 7.95 -9.57 7.89
CA PRO A 61 9.30 -9.39 8.39
C PRO A 61 9.87 -8.02 8.05
N ASP A 62 10.69 -7.46 8.95
CA ASP A 62 11.24 -6.10 8.80
C ASP A 62 12.06 -5.92 7.52
N TYR A 63 12.76 -6.96 7.07
CA TYR A 63 13.55 -6.91 5.83
C TYR A 63 12.68 -6.80 4.57
N LEU A 64 11.45 -7.29 4.59
CA LEU A 64 10.50 -7.14 3.47
C LEU A 64 9.81 -5.78 3.49
N ASN A 65 9.55 -5.23 4.68
CA ASN A 65 8.79 -3.99 4.87
C ASN A 65 9.70 -2.73 4.91
N LYS A 66 10.88 -2.82 4.30
CA LYS A 66 11.76 -1.67 4.07
C LYS A 66 11.30 -0.90 2.84
N THR A 67 11.25 0.42 2.96
CA THR A 67 10.83 1.32 1.89
C THR A 67 11.85 2.45 1.72
N LEU A 68 12.21 2.75 0.47
CA LEU A 68 12.97 3.94 0.13
C LEU A 68 12.04 5.04 -0.36
N ILE A 69 12.21 6.25 0.16
CA ILE A 69 11.54 7.44 -0.37
C ILE A 69 12.52 8.18 -1.29
N VAL A 70 12.09 8.41 -2.51
CA VAL A 70 12.78 9.23 -3.52
C VAL A 70 12.00 10.50 -3.73
N LEU A 71 12.67 11.65 -3.74
CA LEU A 71 12.08 12.95 -4.00
C LEU A 71 12.17 13.29 -5.48
N ILE A 72 11.03 13.42 -6.16
CA ILE A 72 10.96 13.80 -7.57
C ILE A 72 10.46 15.24 -7.68
N PRO A 73 11.17 16.14 -8.38
CA PRO A 73 10.73 17.52 -8.55
C PRO A 73 9.39 17.60 -9.29
N LYS A 74 8.50 18.46 -8.83
CA LYS A 74 7.22 18.80 -9.48
C LYS A 74 7.38 19.91 -10.51
N VAL A 75 8.38 20.74 -10.30
CA VAL A 75 8.67 21.95 -11.08
C VAL A 75 10.14 21.98 -11.45
N GLN A 76 10.48 22.73 -12.49
CA GLN A 76 11.85 22.96 -12.87
C GLN A 76 12.49 23.97 -11.89
N GLY A 77 13.68 23.67 -11.35
CA GLY A 77 14.34 24.51 -10.31
C GLY A 77 13.61 24.51 -8.96
N PRO A 78 13.44 23.35 -8.31
CA PRO A 78 12.72 23.29 -7.03
C PRO A 78 13.53 23.94 -5.90
N GLU A 79 12.99 24.99 -5.28
CA GLU A 79 13.63 25.75 -4.19
C GLU A 79 13.20 25.28 -2.80
N SER A 80 12.08 24.58 -2.68
CA SER A 80 11.54 24.10 -1.41
C SER A 80 11.12 22.65 -1.49
N ILE A 81 11.05 21.97 -0.33
CA ILE A 81 10.60 20.57 -0.23
C ILE A 81 9.17 20.39 -0.73
N GLY A 82 8.32 21.38 -0.58
CA GLY A 82 6.96 21.38 -1.14
C GLY A 82 6.93 21.19 -2.67
N ASN A 83 8.03 21.52 -3.35
CA ASN A 83 8.19 21.37 -4.80
C ASN A 83 8.60 19.95 -5.23
N TYR A 84 8.71 19.01 -4.30
CA TYR A 84 8.99 17.60 -4.59
C TYR A 84 7.78 16.71 -4.32
N ARG A 85 7.72 15.60 -5.05
CA ARG A 85 6.81 14.47 -4.79
C ARG A 85 7.62 13.35 -4.16
N PRO A 86 7.34 12.97 -2.92
CA PRO A 86 7.92 11.77 -2.37
C PRO A 86 7.31 10.54 -3.06
N ILE A 87 8.15 9.65 -3.57
CA ILE A 87 7.74 8.37 -4.13
C ILE A 87 8.38 7.26 -3.30
N SER A 88 7.57 6.36 -2.81
CA SER A 88 8.03 5.22 -2.02
C SER A 88 8.30 4.02 -2.91
N LEU A 89 9.47 3.41 -2.73
CA LEU A 89 9.94 2.24 -3.44
C LEU A 89 10.00 1.07 -2.45
N CYS A 90 9.07 0.13 -2.60
CA CYS A 90 8.96 -1.06 -1.76
C CYS A 90 9.50 -2.29 -2.49
N ASN A 91 9.91 -3.30 -1.72
CA ASN A 91 10.35 -4.59 -2.25
C ASN A 91 9.25 -5.30 -3.05
N SER A 92 9.63 -6.02 -4.09
CA SER A 92 8.67 -6.70 -4.97
C SER A 92 7.86 -7.78 -4.23
N ILE A 93 8.46 -8.51 -3.29
CA ILE A 93 7.75 -9.51 -2.47
C ILE A 93 6.68 -8.83 -1.60
N TYR A 94 7.00 -7.69 -0.98
CA TYR A 94 5.99 -6.92 -0.24
C TYR A 94 4.83 -6.48 -1.14
N LYS A 95 5.11 -6.07 -2.38
CA LYS A 95 4.07 -5.72 -3.37
C LYS A 95 3.19 -6.92 -3.72
N ILE A 96 3.75 -8.14 -3.79
CA ILE A 96 2.96 -9.37 -4.01
C ILE A 96 2.01 -9.59 -2.83
N ILE A 97 2.50 -9.52 -1.60
CA ILE A 97 1.70 -9.70 -0.38
C ILE A 97 0.53 -8.70 -0.37
N SER A 98 0.82 -7.41 -0.52
CA SER A 98 -0.21 -6.37 -0.54
C SER A 98 -1.21 -6.57 -1.69
N LYS A 99 -0.76 -7.01 -2.86
CA LYS A 99 -1.62 -7.26 -4.02
C LYS A 99 -2.58 -8.43 -3.81
N VAL A 100 -2.13 -9.51 -3.16
CA VAL A 100 -3.00 -10.64 -2.77
C VAL A 100 -4.09 -10.14 -1.82
N ILE A 101 -3.73 -9.37 -0.80
CA ILE A 101 -4.71 -8.78 0.14
C ILE A 101 -5.72 -7.93 -0.62
N VAL A 102 -5.26 -7.03 -1.50
CA VAL A 102 -6.12 -6.18 -2.33
C VAL A 102 -7.07 -7.00 -3.20
N ASN A 103 -6.56 -8.03 -3.87
CA ASN A 103 -7.40 -8.86 -4.75
C ASN A 103 -8.52 -9.57 -3.97
N ARG A 104 -8.26 -9.98 -2.72
CA ARG A 104 -9.28 -10.58 -1.83
C ARG A 104 -10.30 -9.56 -1.33
N LEU A 105 -9.86 -8.33 -1.06
CA LEU A 105 -10.72 -7.28 -0.53
C LEU A 105 -11.59 -6.64 -1.62
N ARG A 106 -11.08 -6.50 -2.82
CA ARG A 106 -11.74 -5.79 -3.92
C ARG A 106 -13.20 -6.18 -4.16
N PRO A 107 -13.59 -7.48 -4.18
CA PRO A 107 -14.99 -7.86 -4.40
C PRO A 107 -15.95 -7.41 -3.28
N LEU A 108 -15.43 -7.05 -2.13
CA LEU A 108 -16.24 -6.65 -0.97
C LEU A 108 -16.50 -5.13 -0.93
N LEU A 109 -15.70 -4.36 -1.67
CA LEU A 109 -15.71 -2.92 -1.59
C LEU A 109 -17.04 -2.31 -2.01
N ASP A 110 -17.67 -2.86 -3.03
CA ASP A 110 -18.96 -2.37 -3.52
C ASP A 110 -20.04 -2.48 -2.46
N ASN A 111 -19.91 -3.39 -1.50
CA ASN A 111 -20.84 -3.57 -0.39
C ASN A 111 -20.48 -2.75 0.86
N ILE A 112 -19.22 -2.37 1.00
CA ILE A 112 -18.71 -1.68 2.20
C ILE A 112 -18.64 -0.17 1.99
N VAL A 113 -18.26 0.25 0.78
CA VAL A 113 -18.01 1.65 0.47
C VAL A 113 -19.24 2.30 -0.11
N SER A 114 -19.62 3.43 0.46
CA SER A 114 -20.76 4.22 -0.02
C SER A 114 -20.75 4.41 -1.54
N PRO A 115 -21.88 4.33 -2.24
CA PRO A 115 -21.96 4.57 -3.67
C PRO A 115 -21.49 5.98 -4.07
N PHE A 116 -21.48 6.93 -3.13
CA PHE A 116 -20.98 8.30 -3.34
C PHE A 116 -19.46 8.39 -3.37
N GLN A 117 -18.73 7.36 -2.93
CA GLN A 117 -17.27 7.32 -3.01
C GLN A 117 -16.84 6.74 -4.35
N SER A 118 -16.30 7.56 -5.24
CA SER A 118 -15.80 7.10 -6.56
C SER A 118 -14.28 6.95 -6.59
N ALA A 119 -13.57 7.75 -5.81
CA ALA A 119 -12.11 7.72 -5.79
C ALA A 119 -11.61 6.34 -5.32
N PHE A 120 -10.66 5.77 -6.10
CA PHE A 120 -9.98 4.50 -5.82
C PHE A 120 -10.84 3.22 -5.87
N ILE A 121 -12.11 3.31 -6.24
CA ILE A 121 -12.99 2.15 -6.44
C ILE A 121 -12.98 1.77 -7.92
N SER A 122 -12.70 0.49 -8.22
CA SER A 122 -12.66 0.00 -9.60
C SER A 122 -14.06 0.09 -10.25
N GLY A 123 -14.12 0.66 -11.45
CA GLY A 123 -15.38 0.80 -12.20
C GLY A 123 -16.17 2.07 -11.88
N ARG A 124 -15.86 2.81 -10.82
CA ARG A 124 -16.48 4.11 -10.51
C ARG A 124 -15.66 5.25 -11.12
N ARG A 125 -16.33 6.21 -11.75
CA ARG A 125 -15.68 7.38 -12.37
C ARG A 125 -15.87 8.61 -11.49
N GLY A 126 -14.83 9.44 -11.36
CA GLY A 126 -14.91 10.71 -10.62
C GLY A 126 -15.97 11.68 -11.18
N THR A 127 -16.31 11.54 -12.48
CA THR A 127 -17.40 12.30 -13.14
C THR A 127 -18.76 12.00 -12.55
N ASP A 128 -18.98 10.80 -12.01
CA ASP A 128 -20.27 10.41 -11.45
C ASP A 128 -20.56 11.19 -10.15
N ASN A 129 -19.52 11.64 -9.46
CA ASN A 129 -19.64 12.46 -8.26
C ASN A 129 -19.73 13.97 -8.53
N VAL A 130 -19.30 14.44 -9.70
CA VAL A 130 -19.34 15.88 -10.03
C VAL A 130 -20.77 16.40 -10.03
N ILE A 131 -21.75 15.60 -10.48
CA ILE A 131 -23.16 15.97 -10.50
C ILE A 131 -23.71 16.10 -9.07
N ILE A 132 -23.28 15.20 -8.17
CA ILE A 132 -23.71 15.19 -6.76
C ILE A 132 -23.03 16.32 -5.97
N VAL A 133 -21.78 16.61 -6.27
CA VAL A 133 -21.00 17.68 -5.61
C VAL A 133 -21.52 19.07 -5.97
N GLN A 134 -22.09 19.28 -7.16
CA GLN A 134 -22.74 20.54 -7.50
C GLN A 134 -23.96 20.86 -6.62
N GLU A 135 -24.61 19.85 -6.07
CA GLU A 135 -25.72 20.03 -5.12
C GLU A 135 -25.25 20.14 -3.66
N LEU A 136 -24.02 19.73 -3.33
CA LEU A 136 -23.48 19.63 -1.97
C LEU A 136 -22.24 20.52 -1.74
N VAL A 137 -22.11 21.64 -2.41
CA VAL A 137 -20.91 22.55 -2.39
C VAL A 137 -20.53 23.12 -1.01
N HIS A 138 -21.14 22.69 0.06
CA HIS A 138 -20.68 22.99 1.42
C HIS A 138 -20.01 21.83 2.14
N THR A 139 -19.54 20.82 1.41
CA THR A 139 -18.89 19.64 2.01
C THR A 139 -17.48 19.99 2.42
N ILE A 140 -17.18 19.74 3.68
CA ILE A 140 -15.89 19.93 4.33
C ILE A 140 -14.81 19.20 3.53
N ASP A 141 -13.92 19.95 2.87
CA ASP A 141 -12.67 19.43 2.34
C ASP A 141 -11.75 19.11 3.51
N LEU A 142 -11.66 17.85 3.86
CA LEU A 142 -10.69 17.37 4.85
C LEU A 142 -9.30 17.38 4.20
N GLU A 143 -8.68 18.57 4.17
CA GLU A 143 -7.31 18.73 3.71
C GLU A 143 -6.42 17.67 4.37
N LYS A 144 -5.81 16.81 3.54
CA LYS A 144 -4.88 15.75 3.99
C LYS A 144 -5.54 14.72 4.93
N ALA A 145 -6.78 14.33 4.68
CA ALA A 145 -7.52 13.36 5.49
C ALA A 145 -6.72 12.07 5.78
N TYR A 146 -6.01 11.58 4.79
CA TYR A 146 -5.19 10.36 4.92
C TYR A 146 -4.01 10.48 5.88
N ASP A 147 -3.42 11.64 6.02
CA ASP A 147 -2.30 11.89 6.92
C ASP A 147 -2.74 11.98 8.40
N ARG A 148 -4.05 11.97 8.66
CA ARG A 148 -4.64 12.09 9.99
C ARG A 148 -5.23 10.78 10.51
N VAL A 149 -5.22 9.72 9.70
CA VAL A 149 -5.80 8.44 10.08
C VAL A 149 -4.86 7.72 11.07
N GLU A 150 -5.36 7.41 12.24
CA GLU A 150 -4.63 6.65 13.25
C GLU A 150 -4.71 5.13 13.00
N TRP A 151 -3.64 4.40 13.32
CA TRP A 151 -3.61 2.95 13.14
C TRP A 151 -4.70 2.24 13.96
N ASN A 152 -5.00 2.72 15.16
CA ASN A 152 -6.07 2.17 15.99
C ASN A 152 -7.45 2.33 15.34
N PHE A 153 -7.71 3.50 14.73
CA PHE A 153 -8.95 3.75 14.01
C PHE A 153 -9.15 2.75 12.85
N ILE A 154 -8.08 2.45 12.12
CA ILE A 154 -8.10 1.46 11.05
C ILE A 154 -8.46 0.08 11.58
N ARG A 155 -7.80 -0.34 12.66
CA ARG A 155 -8.09 -1.63 13.31
C ARG A 155 -9.55 -1.72 13.75
N GLU A 156 -10.06 -0.69 14.40
CA GLU A 156 -11.45 -0.67 14.87
C GLU A 156 -12.46 -0.74 13.73
N ILE A 157 -12.21 -0.01 12.63
CA ILE A 157 -13.09 -0.05 11.47
C ILE A 157 -13.10 -1.43 10.84
N LEU A 158 -11.95 -2.06 10.61
CA LEU A 158 -11.89 -3.40 10.06
C LEU A 158 -12.67 -4.40 10.92
N LEU A 159 -12.55 -4.32 12.24
CA LEU A 159 -13.31 -5.16 13.18
C LEU A 159 -14.81 -4.86 13.15
N LYS A 160 -15.22 -3.58 13.05
CA LYS A 160 -16.63 -3.19 12.93
C LYS A 160 -17.28 -3.69 11.64
N PHE A 161 -16.51 -3.78 10.57
CA PHE A 161 -16.97 -4.39 9.30
C PHE A 161 -16.88 -5.92 9.31
N ASN A 162 -16.67 -6.54 10.48
CA ASN A 162 -16.55 -8.00 10.67
C ASN A 162 -15.47 -8.66 9.80
N PHE A 163 -14.36 -7.94 9.54
CA PHE A 163 -13.20 -8.59 8.93
C PHE A 163 -12.60 -9.62 9.88
N PRO A 164 -12.14 -10.78 9.36
CA PRO A 164 -11.48 -11.78 10.18
C PRO A 164 -10.28 -11.20 10.92
N ILE A 165 -10.14 -11.54 12.22
CA ILE A 165 -9.04 -11.05 13.06
C ILE A 165 -7.68 -11.31 12.41
N LYS A 166 -7.51 -12.50 11.83
CA LYS A 166 -6.27 -12.90 11.16
C LYS A 166 -5.88 -11.98 9.98
N LEU A 167 -6.87 -11.60 9.17
CA LEU A 167 -6.65 -10.66 8.07
C LEU A 167 -6.40 -9.25 8.60
N THR A 168 -7.12 -8.83 9.62
CA THR A 168 -6.91 -7.53 10.28
C THR A 168 -5.49 -7.41 10.82
N GLU A 169 -4.97 -8.45 11.51
CA GLU A 169 -3.60 -8.46 12.02
C GLU A 169 -2.56 -8.38 10.89
N LEU A 170 -2.77 -9.11 9.79
CA LEU A 170 -1.89 -9.04 8.63
C LEU A 170 -1.88 -7.65 7.98
N ILE A 171 -3.07 -7.04 7.79
CA ILE A 171 -3.19 -5.68 7.28
C ILE A 171 -2.47 -4.69 8.21
N MET A 172 -2.71 -4.79 9.51
CA MET A 172 -2.05 -3.92 10.49
C MET A 172 -0.54 -4.11 10.48
N SER A 173 -0.04 -5.33 10.35
CA SER A 173 1.39 -5.59 10.19
C SER A 173 1.96 -4.92 8.93
N CYS A 174 1.25 -4.99 7.80
CA CYS A 174 1.69 -4.31 6.58
C CYS A 174 1.86 -2.80 6.75
N VAL A 175 0.94 -2.13 7.46
CA VAL A 175 0.92 -0.66 7.54
C VAL A 175 1.72 -0.10 8.71
N SER A 176 1.77 -0.78 9.87
CA SER A 176 2.38 -0.24 11.09
C SER A 176 3.89 -0.55 11.23
N SER A 177 4.41 -1.57 10.56
CA SER A 177 5.80 -2.00 10.68
C SER A 177 6.73 -1.45 9.58
N VAL A 178 6.27 -0.50 8.77
CA VAL A 178 7.06 0.05 7.66
C VAL A 178 8.27 0.82 8.19
N SER A 179 9.46 0.37 7.82
CA SER A 179 10.72 1.11 8.04
C SER A 179 11.06 1.89 6.78
N THR A 180 11.20 3.20 6.92
CA THR A 180 11.39 4.12 5.81
C THR A 180 12.76 4.78 5.86
N SER A 181 13.48 4.81 4.74
CA SER A 181 14.72 5.55 4.55
C SER A 181 14.56 6.56 3.42
N LEU A 182 15.18 7.72 3.55
CA LEU A 182 15.17 8.75 2.52
C LEU A 182 16.42 8.64 1.65
N LEU A 183 16.24 8.57 0.33
CA LEU A 183 17.33 8.54 -0.64
C LEU A 183 17.59 9.97 -1.14
N ILE A 184 18.77 10.53 -0.83
CA ILE A 184 19.21 11.85 -1.28
C ILE A 184 20.59 11.71 -1.92
N ASN A 185 20.73 12.17 -3.16
CA ASN A 185 22.02 12.18 -3.90
C ASN A 185 22.73 10.82 -3.90
N GLY A 186 21.97 9.72 -3.99
CA GLY A 186 22.53 8.36 -3.98
C GLY A 186 22.87 7.81 -2.59
N GLY A 187 22.75 8.60 -1.53
CA GLY A 187 22.96 8.17 -0.13
C GLY A 187 21.64 7.92 0.59
N CYS A 188 21.55 6.84 1.35
CA CYS A 188 20.42 6.56 2.23
C CYS A 188 20.64 7.22 3.60
N LEU A 189 19.67 8.02 4.04
CA LEU A 189 19.60 8.50 5.42
C LEU A 189 19.09 7.39 6.35
N ASN A 190 19.37 7.53 7.65
CA ASN A 190 18.93 6.57 8.66
C ASN A 190 17.44 6.26 8.54
N SER A 191 17.10 4.98 8.72
CA SER A 191 15.71 4.53 8.67
C SER A 191 14.93 4.99 9.90
N PHE A 192 13.66 5.30 9.70
CA PHE A 192 12.71 5.61 10.75
C PHE A 192 11.43 4.79 10.56
N VAL A 193 10.77 4.47 11.67
CA VAL A 193 9.50 3.76 11.67
C VAL A 193 8.38 4.77 11.92
N HIS A 194 7.28 4.64 11.17
CA HIS A 194 6.11 5.47 11.37
C HIS A 194 5.32 4.99 12.60
N LEU A 195 5.30 5.79 13.65
CA LEU A 195 4.53 5.52 14.87
C LEU A 195 3.04 5.86 14.77
N GLY A 196 2.55 6.19 13.58
CA GLY A 196 1.17 6.59 13.26
C GLY A 196 1.13 7.78 12.32
N ALA A 197 0.00 8.03 11.70
CA ALA A 197 -0.19 9.16 10.79
C ALA A 197 -0.09 10.53 11.49
N SER A 198 -0.15 10.59 12.83
CA SER A 198 -0.26 11.83 13.60
C SER A 198 1.03 12.36 14.25
N ASN A 199 2.20 11.77 13.98
CA ASN A 199 3.43 12.26 14.62
C ASN A 199 3.86 13.65 14.10
N LYS A 200 3.68 14.64 14.93
CA LYS A 200 4.05 16.06 14.74
C LYS A 200 5.55 16.32 14.46
N VAL A 201 6.40 15.30 14.50
CA VAL A 201 7.86 15.42 14.35
C VAL A 201 8.31 15.41 12.89
N THR A 202 7.51 14.92 11.97
CA THR A 202 7.89 14.95 10.55
C THR A 202 6.97 15.88 9.77
N ARG A 203 7.37 17.15 9.61
CA ARG A 203 6.91 18.01 8.51
C ARG A 203 7.17 17.39 7.12
N TYR A 204 7.82 16.23 7.08
CA TYR A 204 8.06 15.40 5.92
C TYR A 204 7.02 14.29 5.93
N ARG A 205 5.90 14.52 5.25
CA ARG A 205 4.87 13.52 5.02
C ARG A 205 5.35 12.58 3.94
N PRO A 206 5.64 11.31 4.24
CA PRO A 206 5.65 10.34 3.19
C PRO A 206 4.21 10.29 2.67
N THR A 207 3.99 10.76 1.45
CA THR A 207 2.85 10.29 0.69
C THR A 207 2.99 8.78 0.68
N PHE A 208 2.12 8.12 1.44
CA PHE A 208 2.06 6.67 1.49
C PHE A 208 2.24 6.12 0.09
N SER A 209 3.20 5.24 -0.07
CA SER A 209 3.47 4.67 -1.38
C SER A 209 2.24 3.95 -1.90
N PHE A 210 2.09 3.96 -3.19
CA PHE A 210 1.08 3.21 -3.94
C PHE A 210 0.88 1.76 -3.49
N SER A 211 1.79 1.16 -2.74
CA SER A 211 1.68 -0.20 -2.21
C SER A 211 0.86 -0.29 -0.92
N ALA A 212 1.01 0.64 0.01
CA ALA A 212 0.10 0.76 1.15
C ALA A 212 -1.25 1.32 0.69
N TRP A 213 -1.25 2.22 -0.30
CA TRP A 213 -2.44 2.72 -0.97
C TRP A 213 -3.17 1.66 -1.79
N SER A 214 -2.52 0.59 -2.25
CA SER A 214 -3.23 -0.51 -2.88
C SER A 214 -4.15 -1.24 -1.90
N ILE A 215 -3.88 -1.17 -0.59
CA ILE A 215 -4.76 -1.67 0.46
C ILE A 215 -5.84 -0.61 0.79
N TRP A 216 -5.57 0.68 0.56
CA TRP A 216 -6.45 1.81 0.90
C TRP A 216 -7.15 2.46 -0.30
N ALA A 217 -6.67 2.23 -1.51
CA ALA A 217 -7.41 2.51 -2.72
C ALA A 217 -8.57 1.50 -2.92
N ILE A 218 -8.77 0.76 -1.88
CA ILE A 218 -9.95 0.01 -1.62
C ILE A 218 -10.85 0.92 -0.71
#